data_24b213f6516b7fc44328386deb987c2b
#
_entry.id   24b213f6516b7fc44328386deb987c2b
#
_cell.length_a   1.000
_cell.length_b   1.000
_cell.length_c   1.000
_cell.angle_alpha   90.00
_cell.angle_beta   90.00
_cell.angle_gamma   90.00
#
_symmetry.space_group_name_H-M   'P 1'
#
loop_
_entity.id
_entity.type
_entity.pdbx_description
1 polymer ?
#
loop_
_entity_poly.entity_id
_entity_poly.type
_entity_poly.pdbx_seq_one_letter_code
_entity_poly.pdbx_strand_id
1 'polypeptide(L)'
;MFQFIQDQGYISYDTCLPYEACSAESKEGACAAPGRDFTCKPENVCRTCSTFSSMGGFCSEVDYFPNATVAEYGEVRGMEAMQAEIFKRGPIACEVNASPLDEYTGGVLDLPNESRMANHIVSVTGWGKDPTTGDTYWNVRNSWGEYWGEMGYFRLKAGENQIALEGNCAWATPGTWTEHNRACFEDGSNCLKNGTYVDPGHQHL
;
A
#
# COMPACT_ATOMS: atom_id res chain seq x y z
N MET A 1 -2.50 -3.00 -10.83
CA MET A 1 -2.18 -3.56 -9.51
C MET A 1 -3.33 -4.45 -8.99
N PHE A 2 -4.55 -3.96 -8.81
CA PHE A 2 -5.66 -4.76 -8.25
C PHE A 2 -6.07 -5.98 -9.09
N GLN A 3 -5.97 -5.88 -10.42
CA GLN A 3 -6.13 -7.04 -11.31
C GLN A 3 -5.18 -8.18 -10.96
N PHE A 4 -3.91 -7.87 -10.76
CA PHE A 4 -2.91 -8.87 -10.39
C PHE A 4 -3.29 -9.59 -9.07
N ILE A 5 -3.76 -8.83 -8.07
CA ILE A 5 -4.20 -9.40 -6.79
C ILE A 5 -5.41 -10.32 -6.99
N GLN A 6 -6.37 -9.91 -7.84
CA GLN A 6 -7.55 -10.73 -8.14
C GLN A 6 -7.16 -12.00 -8.89
N ASP A 7 -6.29 -11.89 -9.89
CA ASP A 7 -5.84 -13.03 -10.71
C ASP A 7 -5.00 -14.02 -9.87
N GLN A 8 -4.16 -13.52 -8.96
CA GLN A 8 -3.38 -14.32 -8.01
C GLN A 8 -4.27 -14.95 -6.93
N GLY A 9 -5.40 -14.34 -6.61
CA GLY A 9 -6.36 -14.81 -5.61
C GLY A 9 -6.14 -14.25 -4.20
N TYR A 10 -5.06 -13.55 -3.93
CA TYR A 10 -4.77 -12.94 -2.61
C TYR A 10 -3.68 -11.87 -2.68
N ILE A 11 -3.59 -11.09 -1.60
CA ILE A 11 -2.41 -10.32 -1.21
C ILE A 11 -2.14 -10.55 0.27
N SER A 12 -0.90 -10.87 0.64
CA SER A 12 -0.50 -10.97 2.05
C SER A 12 -0.56 -9.60 2.75
N TYR A 13 -0.75 -9.60 4.08
CA TYR A 13 -0.59 -8.38 4.86
C TYR A 13 0.88 -7.95 4.86
N ASP A 14 1.13 -6.66 5.02
CA ASP A 14 2.49 -6.10 5.01
C ASP A 14 3.37 -6.62 6.15
N THR A 15 2.78 -7.09 7.25
CA THR A 15 3.48 -7.76 8.35
C THR A 15 4.13 -9.08 7.93
N CYS A 16 3.67 -9.70 6.84
CA CYS A 16 4.25 -10.92 6.27
C CYS A 16 5.63 -10.68 5.64
N LEU A 17 5.76 -9.58 4.93
CA LEU A 17 6.99 -9.13 4.28
C LEU A 17 6.99 -7.61 4.24
N PRO A 18 7.53 -6.95 5.26
CA PRO A 18 7.61 -5.49 5.31
C PRO A 18 8.32 -4.92 4.08
N TYR A 19 7.86 -3.77 3.62
CA TYR A 19 8.45 -3.10 2.47
C TYR A 19 9.91 -2.72 2.73
N GLU A 20 10.81 -3.26 1.92
CA GLU A 20 12.27 -3.07 2.08
C GLU A 20 12.85 -2.02 1.13
N ALA A 21 12.04 -1.44 0.24
CA ALA A 21 12.47 -0.52 -0.82
C ALA A 21 13.59 -1.09 -1.71
N CYS A 22 13.59 -2.39 -1.94
CA CYS A 22 14.58 -3.11 -2.74
C CYS A 22 13.95 -3.76 -3.97
N SER A 23 14.74 -3.88 -5.03
CA SER A 23 14.36 -4.61 -6.24
C SER A 23 15.58 -5.35 -6.82
N ALA A 24 15.35 -6.17 -7.85
CA ALA A 24 16.43 -6.81 -8.60
C ALA A 24 17.37 -5.80 -9.30
N GLU A 25 16.91 -4.56 -9.47
CA GLU A 25 17.67 -3.47 -10.11
C GLU A 25 18.44 -2.61 -9.11
N SER A 26 18.28 -2.83 -7.82
CA SER A 26 18.99 -2.08 -6.76
C SER A 26 20.50 -2.27 -6.87
N LYS A 27 21.24 -1.17 -6.86
CA LYS A 27 22.70 -1.17 -7.08
C LYS A 27 23.52 -0.82 -5.85
N GLU A 28 22.88 -0.39 -4.76
CA GLU A 28 23.52 0.17 -3.58
C GLU A 28 23.00 -0.42 -2.28
N GLY A 29 23.81 -0.31 -1.24
CA GLY A 29 23.44 -0.67 0.12
C GLY A 29 23.08 -2.15 0.32
N ALA A 30 22.23 -2.40 1.30
CA ALA A 30 21.78 -3.74 1.65
C ALA A 30 20.96 -4.40 0.52
N CYS A 31 20.33 -3.60 -0.34
CA CYS A 31 19.55 -4.09 -1.47
C CYS A 31 20.40 -4.72 -2.58
N ALA A 32 21.65 -4.31 -2.70
CA ALA A 32 22.60 -4.86 -3.68
C ALA A 32 23.48 -5.98 -3.10
N ALA A 33 23.20 -6.45 -1.88
CA ALA A 33 23.98 -7.49 -1.23
C ALA A 33 23.97 -8.80 -2.04
N PRO A 34 25.11 -9.49 -2.18
CA PRO A 34 25.18 -10.76 -2.88
C PRO A 34 24.22 -11.80 -2.27
N GLY A 35 23.51 -12.54 -3.13
CA GLY A 35 22.61 -13.61 -2.71
C GLY A 35 21.19 -13.17 -2.37
N ARG A 36 20.84 -11.91 -2.54
CA ARG A 36 19.42 -11.50 -2.48
C ARG A 36 18.66 -12.10 -3.64
N ASP A 37 17.54 -12.71 -3.30
CA ASP A 37 16.66 -13.39 -4.25
C ASP A 37 15.27 -12.71 -4.23
N PHE A 38 14.88 -12.16 -5.37
CA PHE A 38 13.60 -11.47 -5.58
C PHE A 38 12.58 -12.33 -6.35
N THR A 39 12.85 -13.63 -6.51
CA THR A 39 11.89 -14.53 -7.17
C THR A 39 10.63 -14.75 -6.33
N CYS A 40 9.52 -15.02 -7.01
CA CYS A 40 8.26 -15.38 -6.35
C CYS A 40 8.36 -16.81 -5.80
N LYS A 41 8.76 -16.92 -4.54
CA LYS A 41 8.78 -18.18 -3.77
C LYS A 41 8.07 -17.94 -2.43
N PRO A 42 7.60 -19.00 -1.72
CA PRO A 42 6.81 -18.86 -0.49
C PRO A 42 7.48 -17.96 0.57
N GLU A 43 8.78 -18.08 0.76
CA GLU A 43 9.57 -17.25 1.67
C GLU A 43 9.55 -15.74 1.32
N ASN A 44 9.32 -15.41 0.05
CA ASN A 44 9.16 -14.02 -0.42
C ASN A 44 7.70 -13.56 -0.46
N VAL A 45 6.77 -14.39 -0.02
CA VAL A 45 5.35 -14.04 0.17
C VAL A 45 5.05 -13.75 1.62
N CYS A 46 5.42 -14.68 2.52
CA CYS A 46 5.31 -14.49 3.96
C CYS A 46 6.40 -15.29 4.66
N ARG A 47 7.19 -14.63 5.50
CA ARG A 47 8.30 -15.25 6.21
C ARG A 47 8.36 -14.86 7.68
N THR A 48 8.89 -15.74 8.49
CA THR A 48 9.35 -15.46 9.85
C THR A 48 10.86 -15.65 9.91
N CYS A 49 11.53 -14.85 10.74
CA CYS A 49 12.98 -14.87 10.86
C CYS A 49 13.40 -15.06 12.30
N SER A 50 14.41 -15.90 12.52
CA SER A 50 15.02 -16.16 13.83
C SER A 50 16.43 -15.58 13.87
N THR A 51 16.80 -15.00 15.03
CA THR A 51 18.16 -14.51 15.30
C THR A 51 19.05 -15.55 16.02
N PHE A 52 18.50 -16.71 16.37
CA PHE A 52 19.17 -17.73 17.17
C PHE A 52 20.06 -18.70 16.39
N SER A 53 20.61 -18.32 15.27
CA SER A 53 21.64 -19.15 14.64
C SER A 53 23.02 -18.63 14.98
N SER A 54 23.97 -19.55 15.11
CA SER A 54 25.41 -19.22 15.29
C SER A 54 25.98 -18.43 14.09
N MET A 55 25.22 -18.31 13.02
CA MET A 55 25.59 -17.68 11.74
C MET A 55 24.82 -16.37 11.45
N GLY A 56 24.09 -15.82 12.40
CA GLY A 56 23.44 -14.52 12.24
C GLY A 56 21.95 -14.54 11.87
N GLY A 57 21.27 -15.67 12.06
CA GLY A 57 19.85 -15.79 11.83
C GLY A 57 19.47 -16.47 10.51
N PHE A 58 18.22 -16.88 10.42
CA PHE A 58 17.64 -17.46 9.21
C PHE A 58 16.16 -17.09 9.11
N CYS A 59 15.63 -17.11 7.92
CA CYS A 59 14.19 -16.95 7.66
C CYS A 59 13.62 -18.26 7.12
N SER A 60 12.37 -18.52 7.43
CA SER A 60 11.59 -19.62 6.88
C SER A 60 10.24 -19.13 6.37
N GLU A 61 9.70 -19.83 5.41
CA GLU A 61 8.36 -19.57 4.88
C GLU A 61 7.28 -19.80 5.93
N VAL A 62 6.17 -19.05 5.80
CA VAL A 62 4.96 -19.24 6.58
C VAL A 62 3.87 -19.68 5.62
N ASP A 63 3.41 -20.94 5.72
CA ASP A 63 2.44 -21.54 4.79
C ASP A 63 1.04 -20.92 4.89
N TYR A 64 0.64 -20.50 6.09
CA TYR A 64 -0.69 -19.95 6.39
C TYR A 64 -0.56 -18.58 7.01
N PHE A 65 -0.82 -17.57 6.22
CA PHE A 65 -0.59 -16.17 6.57
C PHE A 65 -1.84 -15.32 6.39
N PRO A 66 -1.94 -14.18 7.13
CA PRO A 66 -3.03 -13.25 6.96
C PRO A 66 -2.98 -12.63 5.56
N ASN A 67 -4.13 -12.60 4.91
CA ASN A 67 -4.27 -12.10 3.55
C ASN A 67 -5.63 -11.46 3.31
N ALA A 68 -5.73 -10.75 2.20
CA ALA A 68 -6.96 -10.20 1.67
C ALA A 68 -7.12 -10.57 0.20
N THR A 69 -8.36 -10.58 -0.28
CA THR A 69 -8.69 -10.79 -1.69
C THR A 69 -9.38 -9.58 -2.27
N VAL A 70 -9.37 -9.43 -3.59
CA VAL A 70 -10.11 -8.40 -4.32
C VAL A 70 -11.35 -9.02 -4.94
N ALA A 71 -12.53 -8.47 -4.60
CA ALA A 71 -13.80 -8.87 -5.21
C ALA A 71 -14.02 -8.18 -6.57
N GLU A 72 -13.92 -6.85 -6.57
CA GLU A 72 -14.10 -6.01 -7.75
C GLU A 72 -13.03 -4.92 -7.77
N TYR A 73 -12.65 -4.48 -8.94
CA TYR A 73 -11.75 -3.34 -9.14
C TYR A 73 -12.13 -2.57 -10.42
N GLY A 74 -11.64 -1.35 -10.52
CA GLY A 74 -11.83 -0.53 -11.70
C GLY A 74 -10.95 0.70 -11.71
N GLU A 75 -11.07 1.47 -12.76
CA GLU A 75 -10.38 2.75 -12.93
C GLU A 75 -11.34 3.91 -12.73
N VAL A 76 -10.81 5.05 -12.31
CA VAL A 76 -11.55 6.31 -12.19
C VAL A 76 -10.65 7.48 -12.54
N ARG A 77 -11.21 8.50 -13.18
CA ARG A 77 -10.48 9.69 -13.64
C ARG A 77 -11.32 10.94 -13.49
N GLY A 78 -10.66 12.06 -13.19
CA GLY A 78 -11.28 13.37 -13.07
C GLY A 78 -12.00 13.58 -11.72
N MET A 79 -12.07 14.83 -11.32
CA MET A 79 -12.46 15.25 -9.98
C MET A 79 -13.81 14.69 -9.54
N GLU A 80 -14.86 14.88 -10.35
CA GLU A 80 -16.23 14.47 -9.95
C GLU A 80 -16.36 12.96 -9.79
N ALA A 81 -15.77 12.18 -10.72
CA ALA A 81 -15.81 10.72 -10.64
C ALA A 81 -15.02 10.19 -9.46
N MET A 82 -13.84 10.76 -9.17
CA MET A 82 -13.02 10.43 -8.01
C MET A 82 -13.74 10.73 -6.70
N GLN A 83 -14.40 11.90 -6.60
CA GLN A 83 -15.21 12.24 -5.42
C GLN A 83 -16.37 11.25 -5.21
N ALA A 84 -17.07 10.89 -6.27
CA ALA A 84 -18.16 9.91 -6.21
C ALA A 84 -17.65 8.52 -5.77
N GLU A 85 -16.48 8.11 -6.29
CA GLU A 85 -15.86 6.83 -5.94
C GLU A 85 -15.43 6.79 -4.47
N ILE A 86 -14.70 7.82 -4.03
CA ILE A 86 -14.23 7.94 -2.64
C ILE A 86 -15.42 8.01 -1.68
N PHE A 87 -16.46 8.76 -2.01
CA PHE A 87 -17.68 8.84 -1.20
C PHE A 87 -18.37 7.48 -1.04
N LYS A 88 -18.38 6.69 -2.11
CA LYS A 88 -19.07 5.40 -2.15
C LYS A 88 -18.28 4.27 -1.48
N ARG A 89 -16.95 4.20 -1.71
CA ARG A 89 -16.13 3.04 -1.36
C ARG A 89 -14.86 3.36 -0.58
N GLY A 90 -14.56 4.63 -0.36
CA GLY A 90 -13.39 5.05 0.39
C GLY A 90 -12.17 5.37 -0.49
N PRO A 91 -10.96 5.37 0.08
CA PRO A 91 -9.74 5.80 -0.59
C PRO A 91 -9.45 5.06 -1.89
N ILE A 92 -8.85 5.78 -2.85
CA ILE A 92 -8.44 5.27 -4.16
C ILE A 92 -6.93 5.42 -4.34
N ALA A 93 -6.32 4.54 -5.13
CA ALA A 93 -4.90 4.61 -5.49
C ALA A 93 -4.73 5.42 -6.78
N CYS A 94 -3.89 6.47 -6.76
CA CYS A 94 -3.68 7.34 -7.90
C CYS A 94 -2.19 7.48 -8.24
N GLU A 95 -1.91 7.59 -9.52
CA GLU A 95 -0.59 7.97 -10.02
C GLU A 95 -0.32 9.46 -9.82
N VAL A 96 0.92 9.82 -9.54
CA VAL A 96 1.32 11.21 -9.32
C VAL A 96 2.77 11.45 -9.74
N ASN A 97 3.09 12.67 -10.20
CA ASN A 97 4.46 13.14 -10.25
C ASN A 97 4.88 13.63 -8.86
N ALA A 98 5.74 12.88 -8.20
CA ALA A 98 6.20 13.19 -6.85
C ALA A 98 7.36 14.21 -6.80
N SER A 99 7.97 14.57 -7.92
CA SER A 99 9.15 15.45 -7.93
C SER A 99 8.94 16.79 -7.19
N PRO A 100 7.80 17.49 -7.30
CA PRO A 100 7.59 18.72 -6.54
C PRO A 100 7.18 18.52 -5.08
N LEU A 101 7.06 17.28 -4.61
CA LEU A 101 6.61 16.96 -3.25
C LEU A 101 7.75 16.86 -2.24
N ASP A 102 9.00 16.75 -2.70
CA ASP A 102 10.17 16.52 -1.83
C ASP A 102 10.31 17.58 -0.72
N GLU A 103 10.03 18.84 -1.04
CA GLU A 103 10.15 19.97 -0.10
C GLU A 103 8.82 20.37 0.55
N TYR A 104 7.76 19.58 0.39
CA TYR A 104 6.46 19.91 0.94
C TYR A 104 6.45 19.86 2.47
N THR A 105 6.03 20.96 3.10
CA THR A 105 5.95 21.10 4.56
C THR A 105 4.54 21.38 5.08
N GLY A 106 3.58 21.69 4.19
CA GLY A 106 2.19 21.95 4.55
C GLY A 106 1.49 22.94 3.64
N GLY A 107 0.19 23.09 3.82
CA GLY A 107 -0.68 23.95 3.03
C GLY A 107 -1.28 23.27 1.79
N VAL A 108 -2.11 24.00 1.06
CA VAL A 108 -2.66 23.51 -0.20
C VAL A 108 -1.69 23.87 -1.33
N LEU A 109 -1.14 22.85 -1.98
CA LEU A 109 -0.29 23.03 -3.17
C LEU A 109 -1.14 23.49 -4.35
N ASP A 110 -0.63 24.45 -5.10
CA ASP A 110 -1.16 24.86 -6.42
C ASP A 110 -0.01 24.81 -7.42
N LEU A 111 0.01 23.78 -8.27
CA LEU A 111 1.13 23.37 -9.12
C LEU A 111 0.70 23.24 -10.61
N PRO A 112 0.11 24.30 -11.21
CA PRO A 112 -0.49 24.20 -12.54
C PRO A 112 0.51 23.94 -13.67
N ASN A 113 1.78 24.30 -13.46
CA ASN A 113 2.84 24.24 -14.48
C ASN A 113 3.78 23.03 -14.33
N GLU A 114 3.54 22.19 -13.33
CA GLU A 114 4.38 21.02 -13.10
C GLU A 114 4.12 19.89 -14.10
N SER A 115 5.14 19.07 -14.29
CA SER A 115 5.05 17.90 -15.15
C SER A 115 3.96 16.94 -14.69
N ARG A 116 3.22 16.38 -15.65
CA ARG A 116 2.23 15.32 -15.42
C ARG A 116 2.77 13.93 -15.74
N MET A 117 4.08 13.76 -15.73
CA MET A 117 4.71 12.44 -15.89
C MET A 117 4.75 11.74 -14.53
N ALA A 118 3.82 10.84 -14.32
CA ALA A 118 3.72 10.11 -13.06
C ALA A 118 4.94 9.18 -12.83
N ASN A 119 5.43 9.17 -11.60
CA ASN A 119 6.56 8.35 -11.14
C ASN A 119 6.33 7.75 -9.74
N HIS A 120 5.14 7.95 -9.17
CA HIS A 120 4.81 7.53 -7.82
C HIS A 120 3.32 7.17 -7.72
N ILE A 121 2.97 6.37 -6.71
CA ILE A 121 1.58 6.00 -6.36
C ILE A 121 1.27 6.48 -4.96
N VAL A 122 0.12 7.10 -4.80
CA VAL A 122 -0.40 7.63 -3.54
C VAL A 122 -1.84 7.20 -3.30
N SER A 123 -2.36 7.43 -2.08
CA SER A 123 -3.75 7.16 -1.75
C SER A 123 -4.52 8.46 -1.57
N VAL A 124 -5.50 8.73 -2.44
CA VAL A 124 -6.42 9.86 -2.27
C VAL A 124 -7.52 9.44 -1.31
N THR A 125 -7.55 10.06 -0.15
CA THR A 125 -8.41 9.66 0.98
C THR A 125 -9.67 10.51 1.11
N GLY A 126 -9.69 11.68 0.46
CA GLY A 126 -10.82 12.60 0.55
C GLY A 126 -10.52 13.96 -0.10
N TRP A 127 -11.38 14.90 0.17
CA TRP A 127 -11.24 16.28 -0.31
C TRP A 127 -11.82 17.27 0.71
N GLY A 128 -11.47 18.53 0.53
CA GLY A 128 -11.99 19.63 1.34
C GLY A 128 -12.05 20.92 0.56
N LYS A 129 -12.45 21.99 1.25
CA LYS A 129 -12.38 23.37 0.74
C LYS A 129 -11.41 24.19 1.57
N ASP A 130 -10.52 24.88 0.90
CA ASP A 130 -9.64 25.84 1.55
C ASP A 130 -10.48 27.03 2.07
N PRO A 131 -10.46 27.34 3.36
CA PRO A 131 -11.28 28.41 3.92
C PRO A 131 -10.84 29.81 3.48
N THR A 132 -9.63 29.94 2.96
CA THR A 132 -9.05 31.22 2.54
C THR A 132 -9.35 31.51 1.08
N THR A 133 -9.16 30.52 0.20
CA THR A 133 -9.35 30.70 -1.25
C THR A 133 -10.70 30.21 -1.74
N GLY A 134 -11.34 29.30 -1.01
CA GLY A 134 -12.57 28.61 -1.44
C GLY A 134 -12.31 27.48 -2.43
N ASP A 135 -11.06 27.24 -2.81
CA ASP A 135 -10.69 26.17 -3.72
C ASP A 135 -10.93 24.80 -3.11
N THR A 136 -11.33 23.85 -3.94
CA THR A 136 -11.37 22.45 -3.56
C THR A 136 -9.95 21.86 -3.61
N TYR A 137 -9.61 21.06 -2.60
CA TYR A 137 -8.34 20.33 -2.57
C TYR A 137 -8.55 18.85 -2.29
N TRP A 138 -7.64 18.03 -2.79
CA TRP A 138 -7.50 16.63 -2.42
C TRP A 138 -6.70 16.48 -1.14
N ASN A 139 -7.15 15.57 -0.27
CA ASN A 139 -6.37 15.09 0.87
C ASN A 139 -5.72 13.75 0.49
N VAL A 140 -4.40 13.75 0.43
CA VAL A 140 -3.63 12.65 -0.16
C VAL A 140 -2.65 12.09 0.85
N ARG A 141 -2.75 10.78 1.11
CA ARG A 141 -1.80 10.05 1.95
C ARG A 141 -0.60 9.61 1.11
N ASN A 142 0.59 9.99 1.57
CA ASN A 142 1.86 9.54 1.03
C ASN A 142 2.41 8.33 1.80
N SER A 143 3.51 7.75 1.34
CA SER A 143 4.20 6.60 1.94
C SER A 143 5.64 6.91 2.37
N TRP A 144 5.94 8.19 2.68
CA TRP A 144 7.27 8.65 3.10
C TRP A 144 7.43 8.83 4.62
N GLY A 145 6.45 8.32 5.39
CA GLY A 145 6.45 8.41 6.85
C GLY A 145 5.68 9.62 7.38
N GLU A 146 5.32 9.56 8.67
CA GLU A 146 4.54 10.61 9.34
C GLU A 146 5.32 11.91 9.58
N TYR A 147 6.65 11.88 9.51
CA TYR A 147 7.50 13.05 9.67
C TYR A 147 7.54 13.95 8.43
N TRP A 148 7.08 13.46 7.28
CA TRP A 148 6.98 14.21 6.05
C TRP A 148 5.62 14.91 5.94
N GLY A 149 5.63 16.13 5.38
CA GLY A 149 4.42 16.88 5.07
C GLY A 149 3.51 17.12 6.28
N GLU A 150 2.23 16.98 6.10
CA GLU A 150 1.21 17.10 7.15
C GLU A 150 0.93 15.73 7.77
N MET A 151 1.82 15.23 8.62
CA MET A 151 1.74 13.89 9.25
C MET A 151 1.61 12.75 8.23
N GLY A 152 2.42 12.81 7.17
CA GLY A 152 2.41 11.83 6.09
C GLY A 152 1.43 12.13 4.96
N TYR A 153 0.70 13.23 5.03
CA TYR A 153 -0.26 13.68 4.04
C TYR A 153 0.18 14.95 3.33
N PHE A 154 -0.42 15.22 2.18
CA PHE A 154 -0.35 16.52 1.52
C PHE A 154 -1.73 16.91 0.96
N ARG A 155 -1.90 18.20 0.75
CA ARG A 155 -3.10 18.74 0.12
C ARG A 155 -2.76 19.35 -1.23
N LEU A 156 -3.52 18.98 -2.27
CA LEU A 156 -3.32 19.45 -3.63
C LEU A 156 -4.62 20.04 -4.17
N LYS A 157 -4.56 21.21 -4.79
CA LYS A 157 -5.70 21.83 -5.46
C LYS A 157 -6.32 20.86 -6.48
N ALA A 158 -7.65 20.72 -6.45
CA ALA A 158 -8.40 19.80 -7.26
C ALA A 158 -8.95 20.44 -8.53
N GLY A 159 -9.26 19.62 -9.54
CA GLY A 159 -10.00 20.01 -10.75
C GLY A 159 -9.15 20.35 -11.96
N GLU A 160 -7.83 20.35 -11.84
CA GLU A 160 -6.90 20.74 -12.92
C GLU A 160 -5.92 19.62 -13.31
N ASN A 161 -6.09 18.42 -12.77
CA ASN A 161 -5.18 17.30 -12.96
C ASN A 161 -3.70 17.68 -12.71
N GLN A 162 -3.46 18.49 -11.68
CA GLN A 162 -2.11 18.92 -11.33
C GLN A 162 -1.26 17.70 -10.94
N ILE A 163 0.00 17.71 -11.36
CA ILE A 163 0.96 16.60 -11.17
C ILE A 163 0.41 15.21 -11.51
N ALA A 164 -0.55 15.11 -12.43
CA ALA A 164 -1.23 13.91 -12.92
C ALA A 164 -2.22 13.23 -11.94
N LEU A 165 -2.48 13.77 -10.75
CA LEU A 165 -3.23 13.09 -9.68
C LEU A 165 -4.62 12.61 -10.11
N GLU A 166 -5.31 13.35 -11.00
CA GLU A 166 -6.67 13.01 -11.46
C GLU A 166 -6.69 12.21 -12.77
N GLY A 167 -5.52 11.89 -13.30
CA GLY A 167 -5.38 11.29 -14.63
C GLY A 167 -5.54 9.78 -14.66
N ASN A 168 -5.10 9.08 -13.62
CA ASN A 168 -5.13 7.62 -13.58
C ASN A 168 -5.21 7.11 -12.14
N CYS A 169 -6.42 6.80 -11.71
CA CYS A 169 -6.69 6.24 -10.40
C CYS A 169 -7.37 4.87 -10.52
N ALA A 170 -7.17 4.04 -9.52
CA ALA A 170 -7.78 2.73 -9.43
C ALA A 170 -8.41 2.53 -8.06
N TRP A 171 -9.50 1.78 -8.04
CA TRP A 171 -10.21 1.38 -6.83
C TRP A 171 -10.37 -0.14 -6.79
N ALA A 172 -10.54 -0.68 -5.60
CA ALA A 172 -10.91 -2.07 -5.40
C ALA A 172 -11.82 -2.22 -4.19
N THR A 173 -12.65 -3.26 -4.23
CA THR A 173 -13.41 -3.70 -3.06
C THR A 173 -12.80 -4.99 -2.51
N PRO A 174 -12.67 -5.13 -1.18
CA PRO A 174 -12.22 -6.38 -0.59
C PRO A 174 -13.27 -7.48 -0.79
N GLY A 175 -12.81 -8.69 -1.08
CA GLY A 175 -13.64 -9.87 -1.10
C GLY A 175 -13.70 -10.50 0.29
N THR A 176 -12.63 -11.17 0.65
CA THR A 176 -12.42 -11.75 1.99
C THR A 176 -11.11 -11.24 2.56
N TRP A 177 -11.00 -11.23 3.89
CA TRP A 177 -9.76 -10.89 4.59
C TRP A 177 -9.67 -11.66 5.88
N THR A 178 -8.46 -11.82 6.39
CA THR A 178 -8.22 -12.41 7.70
C THR A 178 -8.61 -11.41 8.78
N GLU A 179 -9.71 -11.66 9.46
CA GLU A 179 -10.29 -10.74 10.47
C GLU A 179 -9.43 -10.64 11.73
N HIS A 180 -8.77 -11.75 12.09
CA HIS A 180 -7.92 -11.82 13.27
C HIS A 180 -6.50 -12.13 12.84
N ASN A 181 -5.66 -11.10 12.83
CA ASN A 181 -4.24 -11.23 12.55
C ASN A 181 -3.54 -11.82 13.77
N ARG A 182 -3.60 -13.13 13.95
CA ARG A 182 -2.81 -13.84 14.96
C ARG A 182 -1.53 -14.33 14.34
N ALA A 183 -0.43 -14.09 15.07
CA ALA A 183 0.84 -14.65 14.70
C ALA A 183 0.74 -16.18 14.67
N CYS A 184 1.05 -16.78 13.53
CA CYS A 184 1.29 -18.21 13.45
C CYS A 184 2.56 -18.56 14.22
N PHE A 185 2.68 -19.79 14.71
CA PHE A 185 3.98 -20.29 15.14
C PHE A 185 4.97 -20.25 13.97
N GLU A 186 6.25 -20.21 14.25
CA GLU A 186 7.30 -20.11 13.23
C GLU A 186 7.22 -21.22 12.17
N ASP A 187 6.70 -22.38 12.52
CA ASP A 187 6.46 -23.51 11.63
C ASP A 187 5.07 -23.51 10.99
N GLY A 188 4.22 -22.50 11.26
CA GLY A 188 2.85 -22.43 10.78
C GLY A 188 1.88 -23.44 11.38
N SER A 189 2.29 -24.24 12.36
CA SER A 189 1.52 -25.40 12.86
C SER A 189 0.18 -25.05 13.53
N ASN A 190 0.04 -23.83 14.04
CA ASN A 190 -1.21 -23.34 14.63
C ASN A 190 -2.12 -22.62 13.61
N CYS A 191 -1.72 -22.55 12.35
CA CYS A 191 -2.50 -22.00 11.25
C CYS A 191 -3.04 -23.13 10.38
N LEU A 192 -4.34 -23.17 10.11
CA LEU A 192 -4.95 -24.32 9.46
C LEU A 192 -4.69 -24.41 7.96
N LYS A 193 -4.40 -25.65 7.54
CA LYS A 193 -4.04 -26.05 6.19
C LYS A 193 -5.15 -26.01 5.13
N ASN A 194 -6.36 -25.52 5.40
CA ASN A 194 -7.48 -25.62 4.44
C ASN A 194 -8.23 -24.30 4.25
N GLY A 195 -7.55 -23.17 4.35
CA GLY A 195 -8.18 -21.84 4.14
C GLY A 195 -9.17 -21.44 5.24
N THR A 196 -9.29 -22.22 6.29
CA THR A 196 -10.09 -21.90 7.46
C THR A 196 -9.13 -21.59 8.61
N TYR A 197 -8.95 -20.32 8.88
CA TYR A 197 -8.27 -19.86 10.08
C TYR A 197 -9.10 -20.30 11.31
N VAL A 198 -8.58 -21.19 12.14
CA VAL A 198 -9.15 -21.44 13.45
C VAL A 198 -8.50 -20.47 14.43
N ASP A 199 -9.28 -19.55 14.93
CA ASP A 199 -8.92 -18.71 16.04
C ASP A 199 -8.71 -19.60 17.30
N PRO A 200 -7.46 -19.81 17.75
CA PRO A 200 -7.20 -20.62 18.93
C PRO A 200 -7.75 -20.00 20.23
N GLY A 201 -8.24 -18.74 20.20
CA GLY A 201 -8.82 -18.05 21.35
C GLY A 201 -10.33 -18.26 21.54
N HIS A 202 -11.04 -18.85 20.57
CA HIS A 202 -12.47 -19.17 20.73
C HIS A 202 -12.75 -20.59 21.19
N GLN A 203 -11.74 -21.38 21.54
CA GLN A 203 -11.97 -22.73 22.04
C GLN A 203 -12.25 -22.83 23.53
N HIS A 204 -12.21 -21.73 24.28
CA HIS A 204 -12.56 -21.75 25.72
C HIS A 204 -13.09 -20.38 26.19
N LEU A 205 -14.37 -20.21 26.11
CA LEU A 205 -15.20 -19.50 27.09
C LEU A 205 -16.53 -20.20 27.19
#